data_37c7a3aafbcf73db655dbba884af541a
#
_entry.id   37c7a3aafbcf73db655dbba884af541a
#
_cell.length_a   1.000
_cell.length_b   1.000
_cell.length_c   1.000
_cell.angle_alpha   90.00
_cell.angle_beta   90.00
_cell.angle_gamma   90.00
#
_symmetry.space_group_name_H-M   'P 1'
#
loop_
_entity.id
_entity.type
_entity.pdbx_description
1 polymer ?
#
loop_
_entity_poly.entity_id
_entity_poly.type
_entity_poly.pdbx_seq_one_letter_code
_entity_poly.pdbx_strand_id
1 'polypeptide(L)'
;MKLFRSRAEKELDGIIRELRQYLENNYKDQAHMMREKLHECSVELHDSGKLSDDAFADYERIYTTYTEQMKNYNHRTFYHS
;
A
#
# COMPACT_ATOMS: atom_id res chain seq x y z
N MET A 1 -5.78 1.89 20.14
CA MET A 1 -6.32 2.47 18.93
C MET A 1 -6.19 3.97 18.90
N LYS A 2 -5.84 4.50 17.77
CA LYS A 2 -5.65 5.92 17.62
C LYS A 2 -6.96 6.63 17.35
N LEU A 3 -7.24 7.67 18.12
CA LEU A 3 -8.45 8.45 17.93
C LEU A 3 -8.33 9.38 16.76
N PHE A 4 -7.18 9.99 16.61
CA PHE A 4 -6.93 10.93 15.53
C PHE A 4 -5.78 10.44 14.69
N ARG A 5 -5.94 10.54 13.38
CA ARG A 5 -4.89 10.16 12.45
C ARG A 5 -4.19 11.42 11.99
N SER A 6 -2.87 11.35 11.83
CA SER A 6 -2.10 12.47 11.30
C SER A 6 -2.40 12.65 9.82
N ARG A 7 -1.99 13.80 9.28
CA ARG A 7 -2.14 14.03 7.84
C ARG A 7 -1.42 12.97 7.03
N ALA A 8 -0.19 12.60 7.46
CA ALA A 8 0.58 11.58 6.76
C ALA A 8 -0.16 10.24 6.77
N GLU A 9 -0.72 9.86 7.91
CA GLU A 9 -1.46 8.61 8.00
C GLU A 9 -2.70 8.64 7.12
N LYS A 10 -3.40 9.77 7.07
CA LYS A 10 -4.58 9.90 6.22
C LYS A 10 -4.21 9.74 4.75
N GLU A 11 -3.09 10.30 4.37
CA GLU A 11 -2.61 10.18 2.99
C GLU A 11 -2.35 8.72 2.64
N LEU A 12 -1.65 8.01 3.51
CA LEU A 12 -1.35 6.60 3.26
C LEU A 12 -2.61 5.74 3.29
N ASP A 13 -3.54 6.06 4.19
CA ASP A 13 -4.82 5.35 4.24
C ASP A 13 -5.59 5.54 2.94
N GLY A 14 -5.50 6.72 2.33
CA GLY A 14 -6.12 6.97 1.03
C GLY A 14 -5.52 6.09 -0.07
N ILE A 15 -4.20 5.94 -0.05
CA ILE A 15 -3.54 5.08 -1.01
C ILE A 15 -4.00 3.62 -0.84
N ILE A 16 -4.09 3.17 0.40
CA ILE A 16 -4.56 1.81 0.68
C ILE A 16 -5.99 1.62 0.18
N ARG A 17 -6.82 2.63 0.37
CA ARG A 17 -8.22 2.56 -0.09
C ARG A 17 -8.29 2.40 -1.59
N GLU A 18 -7.48 3.15 -2.33
CA GLU A 18 -7.43 3.03 -3.78
C GLU A 18 -6.89 1.67 -4.21
N LEU A 19 -5.86 1.19 -3.52
CA LEU A 19 -5.31 -0.13 -3.80
C LEU A 19 -6.38 -1.20 -3.68
N ARG A 20 -7.14 -1.15 -2.59
CA ARG A 20 -8.21 -2.13 -2.38
C ARG A 20 -9.27 -2.04 -3.46
N GLN A 21 -9.60 -0.83 -3.87
CA GLN A 21 -10.60 -0.62 -4.91
C GLN A 21 -10.15 -1.21 -6.23
N TYR A 22 -8.88 -1.01 -6.58
CA TYR A 22 -8.35 -1.60 -7.81
C TYR A 22 -8.33 -3.12 -7.73
N LEU A 23 -8.01 -3.67 -6.56
CA LEU A 23 -8.04 -5.12 -6.39
C LEU A 23 -9.44 -5.67 -6.55
N GLU A 24 -10.44 -5.00 -5.97
CA GLU A 24 -11.82 -5.43 -6.07
C GLU A 24 -12.32 -5.41 -7.50
N ASN A 25 -11.83 -4.45 -8.28
CA ASN A 25 -12.24 -4.32 -9.68
C ASN A 25 -11.31 -5.04 -10.64
N ASN A 26 -10.33 -5.75 -10.10
CA ASN A 26 -9.41 -6.55 -10.90
C ASN A 26 -8.55 -5.73 -11.85
N TYR A 27 -8.24 -4.49 -11.45
CA TYR A 27 -7.35 -3.62 -12.22
C TYR A 27 -5.92 -3.88 -11.74
N LYS A 28 -5.28 -4.86 -12.34
CA LYS A 28 -4.04 -5.42 -11.80
C LYS A 28 -2.86 -4.47 -11.88
N ASP A 29 -2.70 -3.81 -13.01
CA ASP A 29 -1.58 -2.88 -13.18
C ASP A 29 -1.69 -1.70 -12.21
N GLN A 30 -2.90 -1.14 -12.09
CA GLN A 30 -3.12 -0.03 -11.18
C GLN A 30 -2.93 -0.46 -9.74
N ALA A 31 -3.35 -1.68 -9.40
CA ALA A 31 -3.17 -2.19 -8.05
C ALA A 31 -1.69 -2.29 -7.70
N HIS A 32 -0.87 -2.80 -8.63
CA HIS A 32 0.57 -2.87 -8.41
C HIS A 32 1.18 -1.49 -8.26
N MET A 33 0.73 -0.53 -9.07
CA MET A 33 1.22 0.84 -8.97
C MET A 33 0.90 1.45 -7.61
N MET A 34 -0.30 1.22 -7.12
CA MET A 34 -0.69 1.77 -5.81
C MET A 34 0.08 1.10 -4.68
N ARG A 35 0.37 -0.19 -4.81
CA ARG A 35 1.17 -0.88 -3.80
C ARG A 35 2.56 -0.26 -3.72
N GLU A 36 3.18 0.00 -4.88
CA GLU A 36 4.50 0.65 -4.88
C GLU A 36 4.41 2.06 -4.34
N LYS A 37 3.36 2.78 -4.67
CA LYS A 37 3.16 4.13 -4.17
C LYS A 37 3.03 4.14 -2.65
N LEU A 38 2.36 3.15 -2.09
CA LEU A 38 2.23 3.03 -0.65
C LEU A 38 3.61 2.94 0.00
N HIS A 39 4.47 2.09 -0.55
CA HIS A 39 5.81 1.92 0.01
C HIS A 39 6.62 3.21 -0.12
N GLU A 40 6.66 3.78 -1.31
CA GLU A 40 7.47 4.97 -1.57
C GLU A 40 7.03 6.14 -0.71
N CYS A 41 5.73 6.33 -0.59
CA CYS A 41 5.21 7.44 0.22
C CYS A 41 5.48 7.22 1.71
N SER A 42 5.35 5.99 2.18
CA SER A 42 5.60 5.74 3.60
C SER A 42 7.07 5.97 3.95
N VAL A 43 7.98 5.55 3.07
CA VAL A 43 9.41 5.80 3.27
C VAL A 43 9.69 7.30 3.28
N GLU A 44 9.15 8.02 2.32
CA GLU A 44 9.37 9.45 2.21
C GLU A 44 8.85 10.21 3.42
N LEU A 45 7.64 9.86 3.86
CA LEU A 45 7.05 10.52 5.03
C LEU A 45 7.82 10.19 6.30
N HIS A 46 8.28 8.97 6.41
CA HIS A 46 9.09 8.58 7.56
C HIS A 46 10.43 9.32 7.57
N ASP A 47 11.10 9.38 6.43
CA ASP A 47 12.40 10.04 6.31
C ASP A 47 12.30 11.53 6.59
N SER A 48 11.18 12.15 6.25
CA SER A 48 10.99 13.58 6.49
C SER A 48 10.46 13.88 7.89
N GLY A 49 10.31 12.86 8.73
CA GLY A 49 9.88 13.04 10.10
C GLY A 49 8.38 13.21 10.28
N LYS A 50 7.60 13.00 9.23
CA LYS A 50 6.16 13.19 9.29
C LYS A 50 5.40 11.93 9.69
N LEU A 51 6.08 10.81 9.74
CA LEU A 51 5.49 9.53 10.10
C LEU A 51 6.34 8.90 11.20
N SER A 52 5.72 8.52 12.31
CA SER A 52 6.45 7.94 13.42
C SER A 52 6.99 6.57 13.05
N ASP A 53 7.98 6.09 13.82
CA ASP A 53 8.55 4.77 13.61
C ASP A 53 7.49 3.69 13.74
N ASP A 54 6.62 3.81 14.72
CA ASP A 54 5.57 2.82 14.94
C ASP A 54 4.58 2.78 13.77
N ALA A 55 4.16 3.95 13.32
CA ALA A 55 3.24 4.02 12.20
C ALA A 55 3.91 3.51 10.92
N PHE A 56 5.17 3.90 10.71
CA PHE A 56 5.91 3.42 9.55
C PHE A 56 5.97 1.89 9.54
N ALA A 57 6.25 1.28 10.69
CA ALA A 57 6.30 -0.18 10.78
C ALA A 57 4.95 -0.80 10.41
N ASP A 58 3.86 -0.17 10.85
CA ASP A 58 2.52 -0.66 10.52
C ASP A 58 2.26 -0.63 9.02
N TYR A 59 2.61 0.48 8.36
CA TYR A 59 2.37 0.61 6.93
C TYR A 59 3.28 -0.31 6.12
N GLU A 60 4.51 -0.54 6.60
CA GLU A 60 5.40 -1.49 5.93
C GLU A 60 4.85 -2.91 6.05
N ARG A 61 4.22 -3.23 7.17
CA ARG A 61 3.60 -4.53 7.34
C ARG A 61 2.43 -4.70 6.38
N ILE A 62 1.63 -3.65 6.21
CA ILE A 62 0.52 -3.67 5.26
C ILE A 62 1.06 -3.86 3.84
N TYR A 63 2.11 -3.12 3.49
CA TYR A 63 2.74 -3.24 2.18
C TYR A 63 3.24 -4.66 1.94
N THR A 64 3.90 -5.25 2.93
CA THR A 64 4.41 -6.60 2.81
C THR A 64 3.28 -7.60 2.62
N THR A 65 2.19 -7.43 3.35
CA THR A 65 1.02 -8.30 3.22
C THR A 65 0.46 -8.25 1.80
N TYR A 66 0.30 -7.05 1.26
CA TYR A 66 -0.20 -6.92 -0.11
C TYR A 66 0.80 -7.48 -1.11
N THR A 67 2.09 -7.28 -0.87
CA THR A 67 3.11 -7.82 -1.76
C THR A 67 3.00 -9.34 -1.85
N GLU A 68 2.80 -9.99 -0.71
CA GLU A 68 2.62 -11.45 -0.70
C GLU A 68 1.34 -11.87 -1.39
N GLN A 69 0.25 -11.17 -1.12
CA GLN A 69 -1.02 -11.50 -1.73
C GLN A 69 -1.01 -11.31 -3.24
N MET A 70 -0.26 -10.32 -3.70
CA MET A 70 -0.24 -9.95 -5.11
C MET A 70 0.93 -10.55 -5.88
N LYS A 71 1.62 -11.49 -5.26
CA LYS A 71 2.82 -12.06 -5.82
C LYS A 71 2.62 -12.59 -7.23
N ASN A 72 1.52 -13.29 -7.47
CA ASN A 72 1.22 -13.84 -8.78
C ASN A 72 0.06 -13.10 -9.44
N TYR A 73 -0.26 -11.91 -8.95
CA TYR A 73 -1.41 -11.17 -9.41
C TYR A 73 -1.00 -10.20 -10.50
N ASN A 74 -1.01 -10.69 -11.73
CA ASN A 74 -0.77 -9.80 -12.85
C ASN A 74 -1.53 -10.35 -14.04
N HIS A 75 -1.68 -9.51 -15.06
CA HIS A 75 -2.61 -9.86 -16.13
C HIS A 75 -2.04 -10.91 -17.08
N ARG A 76 -0.86 -11.40 -16.80
CA ARG A 76 -0.29 -12.45 -17.64
C ARG A 76 -0.23 -13.79 -16.94
N THR A 77 -0.97 -13.95 -15.87
CA THR A 77 -0.87 -15.17 -15.09
C THR A 77 -1.60 -16.33 -15.70
N PHE A 78 -2.41 -16.06 -16.62
CA PHE A 78 -3.32 -17.08 -17.08
C PHE A 78 -2.67 -18.15 -17.85
N TYR A 79 -1.56 -17.88 -18.43
CA TYR A 79 -1.10 -18.90 -19.21
C TYR A 79 -0.12 -19.72 -18.52
N HIS A 80 -0.12 -20.01 -18.08
CA HIS A 80 0.64 -20.97 -17.81
C HIS A 80 0.51 -21.65 -17.16
N SER A 81 0.58 -21.57 -17.31
CA SER A 81 0.56 -22.47 -16.98
C SER A 81 0.62 -22.97 -16.61
#